data_204fbc8ea98c41ab203f9dddc52939f6
#
_entry.id   204fbc8ea98c41ab203f9dddc52939f6
#
_cell.length_a   1.000
_cell.length_b   1.000
_cell.length_c   1.000
_cell.angle_alpha   90.00
_cell.angle_beta   90.00
_cell.angle_gamma   90.00
#
_symmetry.space_group_name_H-M   'P 1'
#
loop_
_entity.id
_entity.type
_entity.pdbx_description
1 polymer ?
#
loop_
_entity_poly.entity_id
_entity_poly.type
_entity_poly.pdbx_seq_one_letter_code
_entity_poly.pdbx_strand_id
1 'polypeptide(L)'
;MSSSCIEEVSVPDDNWYRIANELLSRADITINGSAPSDIRVKNPDFFKRVLQEGSLGLGESYMDGWWECERLDIFFSKVLRAGLENQLPHHVKDTLRILGARLINLQSKKRAWIVGKEHYDLGNDLFSRMLDPYMQYSCAYWKDADTLEAAQQAKLKLICEKLQLQPGMRVLDIGCGWGGLSQYMATHYGVSVVGVTISAEQQKMAQTRCEGLDVSILLEDYRDLNDQFDRIVSVGMFEHVGPKNYNTYFEVVDRNLKPDGLFLLHTIGSKKTDHNVDPWINKYIFPNGCLPSVRQIAEASESHFVMEDWHNFGADYDMTLMAWHERFINAWPEIAGNYNERFKRMFSYYLNACAGAFRARDIQLWQVVFTRGVENGLRVPR
;
A
#
# COMPACT_ATOMS: atom_id res chain seq x y z
N MET A 1 -9.16 25.30 -32.89
CA MET A 1 -7.69 25.36 -32.75
C MET A 1 -7.38 26.66 -32.00
N SER A 2 -7.32 26.60 -30.70
CA SER A 2 -6.87 27.72 -29.86
C SER A 2 -5.63 27.22 -29.13
N SER A 3 -4.47 27.58 -29.65
CA SER A 3 -3.20 27.42 -28.97
C SER A 3 -3.18 28.36 -27.79
N SER A 4 -3.49 27.85 -26.59
CA SER A 4 -3.24 28.60 -25.37
C SER A 4 -1.74 28.70 -25.20
N CYS A 5 -1.18 29.87 -25.48
CA CYS A 5 0.16 30.22 -25.03
C CYS A 5 0.18 30.07 -23.51
N ILE A 6 0.81 29.03 -23.02
CA ILE A 6 1.17 28.90 -21.60
C ILE A 6 2.27 29.95 -21.40
N GLU A 7 1.99 31.02 -20.66
CA GLU A 7 3.01 31.94 -20.18
C GLU A 7 4.06 31.13 -19.42
N GLU A 8 5.26 31.03 -19.98
CA GLU A 8 6.40 30.47 -19.27
C GLU A 8 6.73 31.40 -18.10
N VAL A 9 6.45 30.94 -16.88
CA VAL A 9 6.87 31.65 -15.67
C VAL A 9 8.41 31.68 -15.69
N SER A 10 8.99 32.90 -15.70
CA SER A 10 10.42 33.05 -15.60
C SER A 10 10.92 32.44 -14.29
N VAL A 11 11.72 31.40 -14.40
CA VAL A 11 12.30 30.72 -13.24
C VAL A 11 13.36 31.67 -12.64
N PRO A 12 13.29 32.03 -11.35
CA PRO A 12 14.30 32.87 -10.74
C PRO A 12 15.64 32.14 -10.67
N ASP A 13 16.73 32.81 -11.11
CA ASP A 13 18.08 32.31 -10.94
C ASP A 13 18.59 32.58 -9.52
N ASP A 14 17.88 32.02 -8.53
CA ASP A 14 18.23 32.10 -7.12
C ASP A 14 18.92 30.82 -6.64
N ASN A 15 19.37 30.84 -5.40
CA ASN A 15 20.08 29.71 -4.80
C ASN A 15 19.19 28.45 -4.66
N TRP A 16 17.86 28.61 -4.46
CA TRP A 16 16.92 27.50 -4.35
C TRP A 16 16.76 26.77 -5.69
N TYR A 17 16.63 27.55 -6.77
CA TYR A 17 16.58 26.99 -8.11
C TYR A 17 17.87 26.22 -8.46
N ARG A 18 19.05 26.81 -8.19
CA ARG A 18 20.34 26.17 -8.52
C ARG A 18 20.51 24.84 -7.82
N ILE A 19 20.18 24.76 -6.51
CA ILE A 19 20.23 23.51 -5.74
C ILE A 19 19.23 22.48 -6.31
N ALA A 20 17.99 22.89 -6.57
CA ALA A 20 16.97 22.00 -7.09
C ALA A 20 17.34 21.48 -8.50
N ASN A 21 17.88 22.35 -9.37
CA ASN A 21 18.31 21.99 -10.70
C ASN A 21 19.49 21.02 -10.67
N GLU A 22 20.46 21.22 -9.77
CA GLU A 22 21.58 20.28 -9.58
C GLU A 22 21.07 18.90 -9.10
N LEU A 23 20.15 18.85 -8.15
CA LEU A 23 19.58 17.60 -7.67
C LEU A 23 18.80 16.89 -8.78
N LEU A 24 17.89 17.57 -9.47
CA LEU A 24 17.05 16.98 -10.50
C LEU A 24 17.87 16.49 -11.71
N SER A 25 18.93 17.21 -12.07
CA SER A 25 19.83 16.79 -13.17
C SER A 25 20.52 15.44 -12.89
N ARG A 26 20.79 15.11 -11.61
CA ARG A 26 21.33 13.78 -11.23
C ARG A 26 20.33 12.64 -11.48
N ALA A 27 19.03 12.97 -11.52
CA ALA A 27 17.97 12.04 -11.86
C ALA A 27 17.58 12.10 -13.35
N ASP A 28 18.33 12.79 -14.20
CA ASP A 28 18.00 13.02 -15.62
C ASP A 28 16.57 13.61 -15.75
N ILE A 29 16.31 14.67 -14.99
CA ILE A 29 15.06 15.45 -15.00
C ILE A 29 15.43 16.90 -15.25
N THR A 30 14.77 17.52 -16.21
CA THR A 30 14.98 18.93 -16.59
C THR A 30 13.80 19.78 -16.08
N ILE A 31 14.11 20.93 -15.47
CA ILE A 31 13.10 21.93 -15.11
C ILE A 31 12.65 22.63 -16.40
N ASN A 32 11.34 22.68 -16.62
CA ASN A 32 10.70 23.19 -17.83
C ASN A 32 11.20 22.51 -19.13
N GLY A 33 11.62 21.26 -19.03
CA GLY A 33 12.02 20.44 -20.14
C GLY A 33 10.85 19.85 -20.93
N SER A 34 11.17 19.03 -21.94
CA SER A 34 10.20 18.46 -22.88
C SER A 34 10.00 16.94 -22.72
N ALA A 35 10.83 16.27 -21.92
CA ALA A 35 10.65 14.84 -21.70
C ALA A 35 9.42 14.58 -20.79
N PRO A 36 8.72 13.44 -20.95
CA PRO A 36 7.51 13.16 -20.17
C PRO A 36 7.72 13.14 -18.65
N SER A 37 8.95 12.86 -18.20
CA SER A 37 9.32 12.90 -16.78
C SER A 37 9.84 14.26 -16.29
N ASP A 38 9.96 15.24 -17.18
CA ASP A 38 10.39 16.58 -16.83
C ASP A 38 9.28 17.33 -16.09
N ILE A 39 9.66 18.25 -15.21
CA ILE A 39 8.70 19.06 -14.46
C ILE A 39 8.51 20.43 -15.14
N ARG A 40 7.28 20.90 -15.15
CA ARG A 40 6.91 22.26 -15.57
C ARG A 40 6.49 23.05 -14.33
N VAL A 41 7.32 24.01 -13.94
CA VAL A 41 7.08 24.82 -12.73
C VAL A 41 6.23 26.03 -13.10
N LYS A 42 5.10 26.19 -12.37
CA LYS A 42 4.14 27.29 -12.54
C LYS A 42 4.24 28.35 -11.44
N ASN A 43 4.83 27.97 -10.30
CA ASN A 43 5.04 28.88 -9.16
C ASN A 43 6.51 28.82 -8.73
N PRO A 44 7.26 29.93 -8.73
CA PRO A 44 8.68 29.97 -8.38
C PRO A 44 8.98 29.61 -6.92
N ASP A 45 8.02 29.79 -6.01
CA ASP A 45 8.16 29.38 -4.61
C ASP A 45 8.25 27.84 -4.42
N PHE A 46 7.99 27.06 -5.47
CA PHE A 46 8.14 25.61 -5.50
C PHE A 46 9.51 25.14 -4.98
N PHE A 47 10.60 25.74 -5.48
CA PHE A 47 11.94 25.32 -5.15
C PHE A 47 12.24 25.47 -3.67
N LYS A 48 11.89 26.62 -3.10
CA LYS A 48 12.03 26.89 -1.68
C LYS A 48 11.21 25.93 -0.84
N ARG A 49 9.95 25.70 -1.20
CA ARG A 49 9.04 24.81 -0.47
C ARG A 49 9.54 23.37 -0.46
N VAL A 50 9.96 22.84 -1.61
CA VAL A 50 10.47 21.44 -1.72
C VAL A 50 11.76 21.28 -0.92
N LEU A 51 12.71 22.19 -1.03
CA LEU A 51 13.97 22.10 -0.31
C LEU A 51 13.79 22.31 1.20
N GLN A 52 12.77 23.01 1.64
CA GLN A 52 12.45 23.20 3.05
C GLN A 52 11.59 22.10 3.67
N GLU A 53 10.65 21.55 2.94
CA GLU A 53 9.62 20.63 3.46
C GLU A 53 9.78 19.18 2.92
N GLY A 54 10.73 18.94 2.03
CA GLY A 54 11.01 17.63 1.48
C GLY A 54 9.81 17.05 0.70
N SER A 55 9.49 15.77 0.91
CA SER A 55 8.40 15.06 0.23
C SER A 55 7.03 15.71 0.50
N LEU A 56 6.82 16.25 1.70
CA LEU A 56 5.57 16.96 2.02
C LEU A 56 5.41 18.20 1.13
N GLY A 57 6.45 19.02 1.00
CA GLY A 57 6.43 20.20 0.14
C GLY A 57 6.27 19.86 -1.34
N LEU A 58 6.92 18.78 -1.80
CA LEU A 58 6.78 18.29 -3.17
C LEU A 58 5.33 17.88 -3.48
N GLY A 59 4.72 17.07 -2.62
CA GLY A 59 3.36 16.60 -2.83
C GLY A 59 2.32 17.69 -2.67
N GLU A 60 2.43 18.55 -1.65
CA GLU A 60 1.48 19.64 -1.45
C GLU A 60 1.55 20.68 -2.57
N SER A 61 2.74 21.04 -3.04
CA SER A 61 2.89 21.95 -4.18
C SER A 61 2.30 21.38 -5.47
N TYR A 62 2.36 20.05 -5.67
CA TYR A 62 1.64 19.40 -6.77
C TYR A 62 0.12 19.52 -6.60
N MET A 63 -0.39 19.22 -5.40
CA MET A 63 -1.82 19.34 -5.09
C MET A 63 -2.33 20.77 -5.31
N ASP A 64 -1.50 21.77 -5.02
CA ASP A 64 -1.81 23.20 -5.17
C ASP A 64 -1.58 23.71 -6.61
N GLY A 65 -1.16 22.85 -7.55
CA GLY A 65 -0.98 23.19 -8.97
C GLY A 65 0.27 24.01 -9.28
N TRP A 66 1.27 24.02 -8.39
CA TRP A 66 2.50 24.79 -8.57
C TRP A 66 3.45 24.19 -9.60
N TRP A 67 3.29 22.93 -9.90
CA TRP A 67 4.06 22.21 -10.93
C TRP A 67 3.25 21.08 -11.57
N GLU A 68 3.69 20.67 -12.75
CA GLU A 68 3.12 19.57 -13.53
C GLU A 68 4.20 18.61 -14.00
N CYS A 69 3.83 17.38 -14.22
CA CYS A 69 4.64 16.36 -14.89
C CYS A 69 3.69 15.42 -15.63
N GLU A 70 3.99 15.11 -16.88
CA GLU A 70 3.18 14.25 -17.72
C GLU A 70 3.20 12.80 -17.22
N ARG A 71 4.38 12.29 -16.85
CA ARG A 71 4.61 10.93 -16.36
C ARG A 71 5.22 10.97 -14.96
N LEU A 72 4.37 11.27 -13.99
CA LEU A 72 4.73 11.28 -12.56
C LEU A 72 5.35 9.95 -12.10
N ASP A 73 4.86 8.82 -12.61
CA ASP A 73 5.39 7.49 -12.30
C ASP A 73 6.86 7.34 -12.71
N ILE A 74 7.24 7.88 -13.89
CA ILE A 74 8.62 7.89 -14.34
C ILE A 74 9.45 8.89 -13.53
N PHE A 75 8.92 10.08 -13.25
CA PHE A 75 9.55 11.08 -12.40
C PHE A 75 9.95 10.48 -11.05
N PHE A 76 9.02 9.86 -10.34
CA PHE A 76 9.31 9.24 -9.05
C PHE A 76 10.31 8.10 -9.14
N SER A 77 10.21 7.26 -10.17
CA SER A 77 11.19 6.19 -10.38
C SER A 77 12.60 6.73 -10.55
N LYS A 78 12.78 7.82 -11.32
CA LYS A 78 14.07 8.47 -11.52
C LYS A 78 14.62 9.10 -10.23
N VAL A 79 13.78 9.86 -9.51
CA VAL A 79 14.14 10.53 -8.24
C VAL A 79 14.62 9.51 -7.20
N LEU A 80 13.88 8.42 -7.02
CA LEU A 80 14.21 7.37 -6.05
C LEU A 80 15.45 6.56 -6.45
N ARG A 81 15.62 6.27 -7.75
CA ARG A 81 16.84 5.59 -8.25
C ARG A 81 18.10 6.44 -8.08
N ALA A 82 17.97 7.75 -8.19
CA ALA A 82 19.07 8.68 -7.94
C ALA A 82 19.33 8.92 -6.43
N GLY A 83 18.48 8.41 -5.55
CA GLY A 83 18.62 8.55 -4.08
C GLY A 83 18.47 9.99 -3.59
N LEU A 84 17.70 10.82 -4.30
CA LEU A 84 17.57 12.25 -3.98
C LEU A 84 16.85 12.46 -2.65
N GLU A 85 15.98 11.54 -2.23
CA GLU A 85 15.28 11.58 -0.94
C GLU A 85 16.25 11.61 0.26
N ASN A 86 17.46 11.05 0.11
CA ASN A 86 18.49 11.02 1.17
C ASN A 86 19.34 12.28 1.19
N GLN A 87 19.20 13.18 0.22
CA GLN A 87 20.00 14.40 0.07
C GLN A 87 19.26 15.66 0.52
N LEU A 88 17.96 15.57 0.76
CA LEU A 88 17.17 16.68 1.29
C LEU A 88 17.39 16.82 2.81
N PRO A 89 17.45 18.07 3.34
CA PRO A 89 17.66 18.29 4.76
C PRO A 89 16.52 17.69 5.58
N HIS A 90 16.85 16.85 6.56
CA HIS A 90 15.88 16.38 7.54
C HIS A 90 15.53 17.53 8.49
N HIS A 91 14.29 17.96 8.48
CA HIS A 91 13.82 19.01 9.38
C HIS A 91 13.81 18.54 10.85
N VAL A 92 14.12 19.46 11.77
CA VAL A 92 14.05 19.26 13.23
C VAL A 92 12.68 18.69 13.66
N LYS A 93 11.60 19.10 12.99
CA LYS A 93 10.24 18.54 13.21
C LYS A 93 10.13 17.05 12.90
N ASP A 94 10.79 16.58 11.84
CA ASP A 94 10.82 15.16 11.49
C ASP A 94 11.63 14.37 12.52
N THR A 95 12.73 14.90 12.99
CA THR A 95 13.54 14.28 14.06
C THR A 95 12.75 14.14 15.36
N LEU A 96 11.98 15.16 15.76
CA LEU A 96 11.12 15.11 16.94
C LEU A 96 9.95 14.13 16.76
N ARG A 97 9.37 14.03 15.55
CA ARG A 97 8.32 13.06 15.22
C ARG A 97 8.83 11.63 15.25
N ILE A 98 10.03 11.38 14.73
CA ILE A 98 10.71 10.07 14.79
C ILE A 98 10.97 9.67 16.24
N LEU A 99 11.47 10.58 17.06
CA LEU A 99 11.73 10.33 18.48
C LEU A 99 10.41 10.04 19.22
N GLY A 100 9.36 10.79 18.95
CA GLY A 100 8.01 10.54 19.49
C GLY A 100 7.45 9.18 19.08
N ALA A 101 7.59 8.78 17.82
CA ALA A 101 7.14 7.48 17.31
C ALA A 101 7.90 6.30 17.96
N ARG A 102 9.18 6.48 18.35
CA ARG A 102 9.94 5.48 19.10
C ARG A 102 9.44 5.30 20.53
N LEU A 103 8.89 6.35 21.15
CA LEU A 103 8.43 6.32 22.54
C LEU A 103 6.95 5.92 22.66
N ILE A 104 6.10 6.30 21.70
CA ILE A 104 4.64 6.09 21.73
C ILE A 104 4.25 4.99 20.74
N ASN A 105 3.39 4.05 21.16
CA ASN A 105 2.80 3.07 20.24
C ASN A 105 1.65 3.74 19.45
N LEU A 106 1.95 4.17 18.22
CA LEU A 106 0.98 4.84 17.34
C LEU A 106 -0.09 3.89 16.80
N GLN A 107 0.14 2.57 16.85
CA GLN A 107 -0.75 1.51 16.39
C GLN A 107 -1.38 0.73 17.57
N SER A 108 -1.51 1.38 18.73
CA SER A 108 -2.26 0.78 19.86
C SER A 108 -3.72 0.51 19.49
N LYS A 109 -4.38 -0.47 20.14
CA LYS A 109 -5.79 -0.82 19.88
C LYS A 109 -6.70 0.41 19.73
N LYS A 110 -6.65 1.33 20.69
CA LYS A 110 -7.49 2.55 20.68
C LYS A 110 -7.25 3.44 19.47
N ARG A 111 -6.02 3.54 18.98
CA ARG A 111 -5.66 4.35 17.80
C ARG A 111 -5.97 3.66 16.48
N ALA A 112 -5.87 2.34 16.42
CA ALA A 112 -6.21 1.55 15.24
C ALA A 112 -7.68 1.79 14.83
N TRP A 113 -8.61 1.84 15.79
CA TRP A 113 -10.03 2.15 15.54
C TRP A 113 -10.26 3.55 14.94
N ILE A 114 -9.47 4.55 15.34
CA ILE A 114 -9.57 5.92 14.80
C ILE A 114 -9.12 5.95 13.34
N VAL A 115 -7.97 5.35 13.05
CA VAL A 115 -7.39 5.28 11.68
C VAL A 115 -8.31 4.51 10.74
N GLY A 116 -8.88 3.37 11.19
CA GLY A 116 -9.82 2.57 10.41
C GLY A 116 -11.06 3.36 9.98
N LYS A 117 -11.55 4.27 10.85
CA LYS A 117 -12.68 5.12 10.54
C LYS A 117 -12.35 6.24 9.54
N GLU A 118 -11.22 6.91 9.71
CA GLU A 118 -10.84 8.06 8.86
C GLU A 118 -10.35 7.66 7.47
N HIS A 119 -9.69 6.51 7.34
CA HIS A 119 -9.03 6.12 6.09
C HIS A 119 -10.00 5.55 5.03
N TYR A 120 -11.04 4.82 5.45
CA TYR A 120 -12.00 4.20 4.53
C TYR A 120 -13.24 5.05 4.27
N ASP A 121 -13.35 6.24 4.88
CA ASP A 121 -14.41 7.23 4.61
C ASP A 121 -14.22 8.01 3.29
N LEU A 122 -13.17 7.71 2.49
CA LEU A 122 -12.96 8.26 1.14
C LEU A 122 -14.09 7.93 0.15
N GLY A 123 -15.03 7.08 0.55
CA GLY A 123 -16.23 6.74 -0.19
C GLY A 123 -16.09 5.47 -1.04
N ASN A 124 -17.02 4.54 -0.80
CA ASN A 124 -17.13 3.29 -1.56
C ASN A 124 -17.32 3.53 -3.06
N ASP A 125 -17.82 4.72 -3.44
CA ASP A 125 -18.05 5.14 -4.81
C ASP A 125 -16.75 5.22 -5.63
N LEU A 126 -15.70 5.79 -5.07
CA LEU A 126 -14.37 5.83 -5.68
C LEU A 126 -13.79 4.41 -5.86
N PHE A 127 -13.77 3.64 -4.78
CA PHE A 127 -13.14 2.31 -4.79
C PHE A 127 -13.88 1.33 -5.70
N SER A 128 -15.21 1.37 -5.76
CA SER A 128 -15.99 0.48 -6.64
C SER A 128 -15.74 0.71 -8.13
N ARG A 129 -15.33 1.92 -8.53
CA ARG A 129 -14.99 2.24 -9.92
C ARG A 129 -13.52 1.96 -10.26
N MET A 130 -12.65 2.04 -9.28
CA MET A 130 -11.21 1.88 -9.46
C MET A 130 -10.77 0.41 -9.35
N LEU A 131 -11.33 -0.33 -8.39
CA LEU A 131 -10.93 -1.71 -8.09
C LEU A 131 -11.62 -2.72 -9.02
N ASP A 132 -11.17 -3.98 -8.92
CA ASP A 132 -11.79 -5.15 -9.55
C ASP A 132 -13.10 -5.54 -8.86
N PRO A 133 -13.91 -6.48 -9.43
CA PRO A 133 -15.16 -6.91 -8.84
C PRO A 133 -15.06 -7.51 -7.43
N TYR A 134 -13.90 -8.08 -7.06
CA TYR A 134 -13.63 -8.55 -5.69
C TYR A 134 -13.16 -7.44 -4.74
N MET A 135 -13.10 -6.19 -5.22
CA MET A 135 -12.68 -5.03 -4.42
C MET A 135 -11.32 -5.22 -3.75
N GLN A 136 -10.35 -5.73 -4.50
CA GLN A 136 -9.01 -5.98 -3.99
C GLN A 136 -8.17 -4.69 -3.98
N TYR A 137 -7.97 -4.07 -2.81
CA TYR A 137 -7.09 -2.91 -2.64
C TYR A 137 -5.69 -3.34 -2.21
N SER A 138 -5.12 -4.27 -2.96
CA SER A 138 -3.78 -4.84 -2.77
C SER A 138 -3.19 -5.24 -4.12
N CYS A 139 -1.89 -5.52 -4.15
CA CYS A 139 -1.19 -5.91 -5.37
C CYS A 139 -1.87 -7.08 -6.08
N ALA A 140 -2.10 -6.95 -7.36
CA ALA A 140 -2.48 -8.04 -8.26
C ALA A 140 -1.26 -8.89 -8.66
N TYR A 141 -1.46 -10.08 -9.22
CA TYR A 141 -0.41 -10.95 -9.73
C TYR A 141 -0.50 -11.02 -11.25
N TRP A 142 0.41 -10.37 -11.93
CA TRP A 142 0.34 -10.13 -13.38
C TRP A 142 1.00 -11.21 -14.24
N LYS A 143 1.52 -12.27 -13.63
CA LYS A 143 2.00 -13.41 -14.39
C LYS A 143 0.84 -13.97 -15.22
N ASP A 144 0.97 -14.04 -16.51
CA ASP A 144 -0.04 -14.58 -17.43
C ASP A 144 -1.41 -13.83 -17.39
N ALA A 145 -1.43 -12.53 -17.06
CA ALA A 145 -2.64 -11.71 -16.99
C ALA A 145 -2.48 -10.38 -17.73
N ASP A 146 -3.48 -10.00 -18.53
CA ASP A 146 -3.49 -8.78 -19.35
C ASP A 146 -4.47 -7.71 -18.82
N THR A 147 -5.29 -8.04 -17.84
CA THR A 147 -6.27 -7.12 -17.24
C THR A 147 -6.18 -7.14 -15.71
N LEU A 148 -6.62 -6.05 -15.08
CA LEU A 148 -6.62 -5.96 -13.62
C LEU A 148 -7.49 -7.06 -12.98
N GLU A 149 -8.63 -7.38 -13.58
CA GLU A 149 -9.52 -8.44 -13.12
C GLU A 149 -8.83 -9.80 -13.14
N ALA A 150 -8.21 -10.14 -14.26
CA ALA A 150 -7.47 -11.41 -14.41
C ALA A 150 -6.29 -11.49 -13.43
N ALA A 151 -5.54 -10.39 -13.29
CA ALA A 151 -4.41 -10.33 -12.37
C ALA A 151 -4.83 -10.41 -10.90
N GLN A 152 -5.97 -9.80 -10.51
CA GLN A 152 -6.50 -9.94 -9.15
C GLN A 152 -7.03 -11.35 -8.88
N GLN A 153 -7.71 -11.97 -9.83
CA GLN A 153 -8.13 -13.37 -9.72
C GLN A 153 -6.94 -14.32 -9.62
N ALA A 154 -5.88 -14.08 -10.41
CA ALA A 154 -4.64 -14.84 -10.33
C ALA A 154 -3.99 -14.72 -8.93
N LYS A 155 -4.01 -13.52 -8.33
CA LYS A 155 -3.54 -13.31 -6.95
C LYS A 155 -4.37 -14.06 -5.93
N LEU A 156 -5.70 -14.01 -6.03
CA LEU A 156 -6.61 -14.72 -5.12
C LEU A 156 -6.40 -16.24 -5.22
N LYS A 157 -6.31 -16.75 -6.44
CA LYS A 157 -5.99 -18.17 -6.71
C LYS A 157 -4.64 -18.57 -6.12
N LEU A 158 -3.59 -17.77 -6.36
CA LEU A 158 -2.25 -18.03 -5.84
C LEU A 158 -2.22 -18.11 -4.31
N ILE A 159 -2.97 -17.23 -3.61
CA ILE A 159 -3.11 -17.29 -2.15
C ILE A 159 -3.75 -18.61 -1.73
N CYS A 160 -4.85 -19.00 -2.35
CA CYS A 160 -5.56 -20.25 -2.02
C CYS A 160 -4.69 -21.49 -2.27
N GLU A 161 -3.94 -21.51 -3.38
CA GLU A 161 -3.02 -22.60 -3.72
C GLU A 161 -1.83 -22.67 -2.77
N LYS A 162 -1.26 -21.53 -2.36
CA LYS A 162 -0.18 -21.48 -1.35
C LYS A 162 -0.65 -21.97 0.01
N LEU A 163 -1.89 -21.67 0.38
CA LEU A 163 -2.52 -22.16 1.60
C LEU A 163 -3.00 -23.61 1.48
N GLN A 164 -2.92 -24.23 0.29
CA GLN A 164 -3.40 -25.60 0.03
C GLN A 164 -4.83 -25.81 0.53
N LEU A 165 -5.74 -24.87 0.18
CA LEU A 165 -7.13 -24.92 0.64
C LEU A 165 -7.85 -26.17 0.15
N GLN A 166 -8.57 -26.82 1.05
CA GLN A 166 -9.40 -27.98 0.78
C GLN A 166 -10.83 -27.72 1.31
N PRO A 167 -11.87 -28.29 0.66
CA PRO A 167 -13.23 -28.17 1.16
C PRO A 167 -13.38 -28.59 2.63
N GLY A 168 -14.15 -27.83 3.39
CA GLY A 168 -14.39 -28.08 4.81
C GLY A 168 -13.33 -27.53 5.76
N MET A 169 -12.22 -26.97 5.26
CA MET A 169 -11.26 -26.25 6.11
C MET A 169 -11.87 -24.96 6.64
N ARG A 170 -11.42 -24.55 7.82
CA ARG A 170 -11.76 -23.29 8.47
C ARG A 170 -10.62 -22.29 8.32
N VAL A 171 -10.89 -21.13 7.72
CA VAL A 171 -9.89 -20.12 7.37
C VAL A 171 -10.14 -18.83 8.14
N LEU A 172 -9.08 -18.19 8.66
CA LEU A 172 -9.11 -16.85 9.21
C LEU A 172 -8.51 -15.86 8.19
N ASP A 173 -9.27 -14.80 7.87
CA ASP A 173 -8.84 -13.67 7.02
C ASP A 173 -8.64 -12.42 7.90
N ILE A 174 -7.38 -12.13 8.27
CA ILE A 174 -7.04 -11.01 9.15
C ILE A 174 -6.93 -9.72 8.34
N GLY A 175 -7.91 -8.83 8.53
CA GLY A 175 -8.04 -7.60 7.74
C GLY A 175 -8.75 -7.87 6.41
N CYS A 176 -9.91 -8.51 6.47
CA CYS A 176 -10.66 -9.00 5.30
C CYS A 176 -11.16 -7.90 4.34
N GLY A 177 -11.02 -6.61 4.70
CA GLY A 177 -11.48 -5.50 3.89
C GLY A 177 -12.97 -5.62 3.51
N TRP A 178 -13.30 -5.49 2.23
CA TRP A 178 -14.66 -5.63 1.70
C TRP A 178 -15.07 -7.08 1.43
N GLY A 179 -14.34 -8.07 1.97
CA GLY A 179 -14.70 -9.48 1.93
C GLY A 179 -14.43 -10.21 0.62
N GLY A 180 -13.71 -9.58 -0.32
CA GLY A 180 -13.51 -10.19 -1.64
C GLY A 180 -12.67 -11.48 -1.62
N LEU A 181 -11.60 -11.54 -0.83
CA LEU A 181 -10.83 -12.78 -0.65
C LEU A 181 -11.65 -13.84 0.09
N SER A 182 -12.36 -13.45 1.16
CA SER A 182 -13.24 -14.36 1.90
C SER A 182 -14.33 -14.97 1.00
N GLN A 183 -14.97 -14.14 0.16
CA GLN A 183 -15.93 -14.60 -0.84
C GLN A 183 -15.29 -15.61 -1.82
N TYR A 184 -14.12 -15.27 -2.36
CA TYR A 184 -13.41 -16.10 -3.33
C TYR A 184 -13.06 -17.48 -2.75
N MET A 185 -12.51 -17.51 -1.52
CA MET A 185 -12.15 -18.75 -0.82
C MET A 185 -13.37 -19.65 -0.59
N ALA A 186 -14.47 -19.10 -0.06
CA ALA A 186 -15.68 -19.86 0.19
C ALA A 186 -16.31 -20.39 -1.10
N THR A 187 -16.39 -19.55 -2.14
CA THR A 187 -17.04 -19.92 -3.42
C THR A 187 -16.24 -20.96 -4.19
N HIS A 188 -14.93 -20.83 -4.29
CA HIS A 188 -14.11 -21.65 -5.19
C HIS A 188 -13.46 -22.84 -4.51
N TYR A 189 -13.29 -22.81 -3.17
CA TYR A 189 -12.60 -23.87 -2.44
C TYR A 189 -13.48 -24.56 -1.39
N GLY A 190 -14.73 -24.10 -1.18
CA GLY A 190 -15.67 -24.74 -0.25
C GLY A 190 -15.23 -24.70 1.21
N VAL A 191 -14.50 -23.66 1.61
CA VAL A 191 -14.02 -23.46 2.96
C VAL A 191 -14.97 -22.56 3.77
N SER A 192 -15.00 -22.74 5.08
CA SER A 192 -15.61 -21.81 6.02
C SER A 192 -14.63 -20.67 6.34
N VAL A 193 -15.07 -19.41 6.27
CA VAL A 193 -14.19 -18.27 6.48
C VAL A 193 -14.67 -17.39 7.63
N VAL A 194 -13.77 -17.03 8.52
CA VAL A 194 -13.96 -15.96 9.50
C VAL A 194 -13.09 -14.78 9.06
N GLY A 195 -13.72 -13.69 8.61
CA GLY A 195 -13.04 -12.44 8.27
C GLY A 195 -13.12 -11.46 9.42
N VAL A 196 -12.03 -10.76 9.74
CA VAL A 196 -12.03 -9.70 10.75
C VAL A 196 -11.62 -8.36 10.16
N THR A 197 -12.33 -7.31 10.56
CA THR A 197 -12.04 -5.92 10.22
C THR A 197 -12.39 -5.01 11.40
N ILE A 198 -11.74 -3.84 11.46
CA ILE A 198 -12.06 -2.76 12.43
C ILE A 198 -12.88 -1.63 11.80
N SER A 199 -13.27 -1.75 10.53
CA SER A 199 -14.11 -0.78 9.82
C SER A 199 -15.56 -1.30 9.70
N ALA A 200 -16.52 -0.59 10.31
CA ALA A 200 -17.93 -0.92 10.22
C ALA A 200 -18.48 -0.86 8.78
N GLU A 201 -17.99 0.08 7.97
CA GLU A 201 -18.38 0.20 6.57
C GLU A 201 -17.89 -0.99 5.73
N GLN A 202 -16.64 -1.43 5.96
CA GLN A 202 -16.12 -2.64 5.32
C GLN A 202 -16.89 -3.88 5.76
N GLN A 203 -17.17 -4.03 7.07
CA GLN A 203 -17.95 -5.15 7.59
C GLN A 203 -19.31 -5.26 6.90
N LYS A 204 -20.06 -4.16 6.83
CA LYS A 204 -21.39 -4.13 6.20
C LYS A 204 -21.35 -4.58 4.75
N MET A 205 -20.40 -4.04 3.97
CA MET A 205 -20.25 -4.43 2.56
C MET A 205 -19.79 -5.89 2.42
N ALA A 206 -18.86 -6.33 3.26
CA ALA A 206 -18.37 -7.70 3.24
C ALA A 206 -19.47 -8.71 3.60
N GLN A 207 -20.33 -8.40 4.58
CA GLN A 207 -21.50 -9.22 4.91
C GLN A 207 -22.47 -9.33 3.73
N THR A 208 -22.80 -8.21 3.08
CA THR A 208 -23.66 -8.22 1.89
C THR A 208 -23.02 -9.04 0.75
N ARG A 209 -21.73 -8.89 0.51
CA ARG A 209 -20.98 -9.61 -0.52
C ARG A 209 -20.96 -11.12 -0.30
N CYS A 210 -20.87 -11.53 0.95
CA CYS A 210 -20.75 -12.94 1.33
C CYS A 210 -22.10 -13.57 1.71
N GLU A 211 -23.23 -12.92 1.45
CA GLU A 211 -24.56 -13.45 1.75
C GLU A 211 -24.78 -14.81 1.08
N GLY A 212 -25.24 -15.80 1.83
CA GLY A 212 -25.46 -17.16 1.36
C GLY A 212 -24.20 -18.05 1.29
N LEU A 213 -23.02 -17.54 1.64
CA LEU A 213 -21.79 -18.31 1.75
C LEU A 213 -21.47 -18.65 3.22
N ASP A 214 -20.64 -19.66 3.44
CA ASP A 214 -20.12 -19.99 4.78
C ASP A 214 -19.00 -19.03 5.18
N VAL A 215 -19.38 -17.76 5.38
CA VAL A 215 -18.48 -16.64 5.71
C VAL A 215 -19.09 -15.82 6.86
N SER A 216 -18.31 -15.65 7.92
CA SER A 216 -18.65 -14.78 9.05
C SER A 216 -17.71 -13.59 9.09
N ILE A 217 -18.26 -12.36 9.07
CA ILE A 217 -17.46 -11.12 9.15
C ILE A 217 -17.64 -10.46 10.50
N LEU A 218 -16.56 -10.40 11.26
CA LEU A 218 -16.54 -9.84 12.61
C LEU A 218 -15.95 -8.42 12.61
N LEU A 219 -16.60 -7.51 13.36
CA LEU A 219 -16.07 -6.19 13.66
C LEU A 219 -15.26 -6.30 14.96
N GLU A 220 -14.01 -6.72 14.84
CA GLU A 220 -13.17 -7.07 15.97
C GLU A 220 -11.69 -6.78 15.68
N ASP A 221 -10.95 -6.43 16.73
CA ASP A 221 -9.50 -6.33 16.64
C ASP A 221 -8.89 -7.74 16.65
N TYR A 222 -8.03 -8.04 15.67
CA TYR A 222 -7.39 -9.36 15.53
C TYR A 222 -6.70 -9.85 16.82
N ARG A 223 -6.27 -8.92 17.70
CA ARG A 223 -5.62 -9.22 18.98
C ARG A 223 -6.55 -9.90 20.00
N ASP A 224 -7.86 -9.76 19.82
CA ASP A 224 -8.87 -10.34 20.72
C ASP A 224 -9.30 -11.75 20.30
N LEU A 225 -8.92 -12.19 19.10
CA LEU A 225 -9.23 -13.52 18.59
C LEU A 225 -8.62 -14.63 19.45
N ASN A 226 -9.43 -15.66 19.73
CA ASN A 226 -9.01 -16.84 20.45
C ASN A 226 -9.83 -18.05 19.96
N ASP A 227 -9.45 -18.57 18.78
CA ASP A 227 -10.14 -19.67 18.11
C ASP A 227 -9.11 -20.49 17.31
N GLN A 228 -9.52 -21.60 16.67
CA GLN A 228 -8.61 -22.51 15.95
C GLN A 228 -8.96 -22.60 14.47
N PHE A 229 -7.99 -22.34 13.61
CA PHE A 229 -8.14 -22.33 12.15
C PHE A 229 -7.14 -23.28 11.47
N ASP A 230 -7.58 -23.91 10.39
CA ASP A 230 -6.72 -24.75 9.55
C ASP A 230 -5.75 -23.89 8.77
N ARG A 231 -6.17 -22.70 8.36
CA ARG A 231 -5.39 -21.74 7.57
C ARG A 231 -5.63 -20.33 8.07
N ILE A 232 -4.58 -19.50 8.01
CA ILE A 232 -4.67 -18.08 8.30
C ILE A 232 -4.10 -17.31 7.11
N VAL A 233 -4.75 -16.21 6.74
CA VAL A 233 -4.28 -15.29 5.71
C VAL A 233 -4.38 -13.84 6.19
N SER A 234 -3.44 -13.02 5.77
CA SER A 234 -3.48 -11.57 5.98
C SER A 234 -2.91 -10.86 4.76
N VAL A 235 -3.68 -9.95 4.17
CA VAL A 235 -3.34 -9.27 2.92
C VAL A 235 -3.42 -7.76 3.10
N GLY A 236 -2.28 -7.05 3.04
CA GLY A 236 -2.22 -5.59 3.11
C GLY A 236 -2.65 -5.00 4.47
N MET A 237 -2.54 -5.77 5.54
CA MET A 237 -2.90 -5.34 6.89
C MET A 237 -1.66 -5.13 7.78
N PHE A 238 -0.59 -5.89 7.53
CA PHE A 238 0.61 -5.89 8.38
C PHE A 238 1.31 -4.53 8.42
N GLU A 239 1.16 -3.73 7.36
CA GLU A 239 1.61 -2.35 7.25
C GLU A 239 0.99 -1.42 8.31
N HIS A 240 -0.15 -1.81 8.87
CA HIS A 240 -0.86 -1.08 9.92
C HIS A 240 -0.58 -1.62 11.34
N VAL A 241 0.16 -2.73 11.46
CA VAL A 241 0.50 -3.36 12.76
C VAL A 241 1.57 -2.55 13.50
N GLY A 242 2.61 -2.13 12.81
CA GLY A 242 3.72 -1.36 13.33
C GLY A 242 4.74 -2.19 14.14
N PRO A 243 6.02 -1.77 14.16
CA PRO A 243 7.13 -2.57 14.70
C PRO A 243 6.99 -3.00 16.15
N LYS A 244 6.30 -2.19 16.97
CA LYS A 244 6.08 -2.50 18.39
C LYS A 244 5.10 -3.65 18.63
N ASN A 245 4.32 -4.00 17.61
CA ASN A 245 3.28 -5.02 17.72
C ASN A 245 3.57 -6.25 16.84
N TYR A 246 4.70 -6.32 16.12
CA TYR A 246 4.99 -7.45 15.24
C TYR A 246 5.06 -8.78 16.00
N ASN A 247 5.72 -8.83 17.16
CA ASN A 247 5.74 -10.03 17.99
C ASN A 247 4.33 -10.43 18.42
N THR A 248 3.54 -9.49 18.96
CA THR A 248 2.14 -9.74 19.34
C THR A 248 1.30 -10.24 18.16
N TYR A 249 1.56 -9.74 16.95
CA TYR A 249 0.88 -10.21 15.76
C TYR A 249 1.18 -11.69 15.49
N PHE A 250 2.44 -12.10 15.51
CA PHE A 250 2.83 -13.50 15.31
C PHE A 250 2.37 -14.40 16.46
N GLU A 251 2.36 -13.93 17.71
CA GLU A 251 1.76 -14.63 18.86
C GLU A 251 0.25 -14.88 18.64
N VAL A 252 -0.49 -13.90 18.10
CA VAL A 252 -1.90 -14.06 17.76
C VAL A 252 -2.11 -15.09 16.67
N VAL A 253 -1.32 -15.04 15.60
CA VAL A 253 -1.37 -16.04 14.53
C VAL A 253 -1.08 -17.42 15.09
N ASP A 254 -0.02 -17.57 15.89
CA ASP A 254 0.40 -18.85 16.47
C ASP A 254 -0.72 -19.46 17.34
N ARG A 255 -1.29 -18.70 18.27
CA ARG A 255 -2.34 -19.26 19.15
C ARG A 255 -3.63 -19.62 18.42
N ASN A 256 -3.90 -19.02 17.24
CA ASN A 256 -5.11 -19.29 16.46
C ASN A 256 -4.89 -20.31 15.32
N LEU A 257 -3.65 -20.70 15.01
CA LEU A 257 -3.36 -21.66 13.97
C LEU A 257 -3.27 -23.08 14.55
N LYS A 258 -3.96 -24.03 13.94
CA LYS A 258 -3.85 -25.46 14.29
C LYS A 258 -2.41 -25.98 14.06
N PRO A 259 -2.02 -27.10 14.70
CA PRO A 259 -0.65 -27.65 14.57
C PRO A 259 -0.17 -27.82 13.14
N ASP A 260 -1.01 -28.36 12.25
CA ASP A 260 -0.70 -28.59 10.83
C ASP A 260 -1.15 -27.42 9.93
N GLY A 261 -1.36 -26.26 10.52
CA GLY A 261 -1.87 -25.10 9.84
C GLY A 261 -0.81 -24.39 8.97
N LEU A 262 -1.29 -23.67 7.94
CA LEU A 262 -0.49 -22.77 7.13
C LEU A 262 -0.92 -21.32 7.37
N PHE A 263 0.05 -20.42 7.45
CA PHE A 263 -0.18 -19.00 7.49
C PHE A 263 0.47 -18.32 6.29
N LEU A 264 -0.28 -17.47 5.60
CA LEU A 264 0.23 -16.64 4.51
C LEU A 264 0.13 -15.16 4.90
N LEU A 265 1.27 -14.48 4.87
CA LEU A 265 1.40 -13.04 5.02
C LEU A 265 1.70 -12.39 3.67
N HIS A 266 0.80 -11.50 3.20
CA HIS A 266 1.00 -10.67 2.02
C HIS A 266 1.14 -9.22 2.46
N THR A 267 2.32 -8.64 2.31
CA THR A 267 2.62 -7.28 2.79
C THR A 267 3.59 -6.54 1.88
N ILE A 268 3.42 -5.22 1.80
CA ILE A 268 4.45 -4.33 1.26
C ILE A 268 5.62 -4.34 2.24
N GLY A 269 6.83 -4.28 1.72
CA GLY A 269 8.03 -4.24 2.53
C GLY A 269 9.08 -3.25 2.05
N SER A 270 9.92 -2.84 2.99
CA SER A 270 11.06 -1.96 2.73
C SER A 270 12.36 -2.75 2.67
N LYS A 271 13.27 -2.32 1.78
CA LYS A 271 14.64 -2.87 1.71
C LYS A 271 15.51 -2.53 2.93
N LYS A 272 15.09 -1.53 3.73
CA LYS A 272 15.81 -1.06 4.92
C LYS A 272 14.91 -1.15 6.15
N THR A 273 15.51 -1.45 7.29
CA THR A 273 14.82 -1.33 8.58
C THR A 273 14.78 0.15 8.94
N ASP A 274 13.67 0.79 8.65
CA ASP A 274 13.38 2.17 9.02
C ASP A 274 12.05 2.24 9.77
N HIS A 275 11.92 3.24 10.63
CA HIS A 275 10.68 3.54 11.35
C HIS A 275 9.99 4.79 10.79
N ASN A 276 10.55 5.33 9.70
CA ASN A 276 10.06 6.54 9.09
C ASN A 276 9.02 6.20 8.03
N VAL A 277 7.88 6.86 8.12
CA VAL A 277 6.88 6.91 7.06
C VAL A 277 7.09 8.21 6.30
N ASP A 278 7.01 8.15 4.98
CA ASP A 278 7.03 9.37 4.17
C ASP A 278 6.01 10.39 4.72
N PRO A 279 6.40 11.65 4.99
CA PRO A 279 5.54 12.65 5.61
C PRO A 279 4.26 12.93 4.83
N TRP A 280 4.31 12.93 3.51
CA TRP A 280 3.14 13.17 2.68
C TRP A 280 2.20 11.96 2.68
N ILE A 281 2.71 10.75 2.50
CA ILE A 281 1.92 9.50 2.58
C ILE A 281 1.26 9.37 3.95
N ASN A 282 2.00 9.66 5.02
CA ASN A 282 1.45 9.62 6.37
C ASN A 282 0.33 10.63 6.63
N LYS A 283 0.41 11.81 5.98
CA LYS A 283 -0.58 12.88 6.19
C LYS A 283 -1.86 12.64 5.39
N TYR A 284 -1.75 12.15 4.16
CA TYR A 284 -2.84 12.15 3.20
C TYR A 284 -3.39 10.77 2.86
N ILE A 285 -2.60 9.68 2.99
CA ILE A 285 -2.95 8.36 2.46
C ILE A 285 -3.03 7.30 3.56
N PHE A 286 -1.92 7.02 4.27
CA PHE A 286 -1.83 5.96 5.26
C PHE A 286 -1.30 6.48 6.60
N PRO A 287 -2.15 7.13 7.41
CA PRO A 287 -1.74 7.61 8.73
C PRO A 287 -1.18 6.47 9.59
N ASN A 288 0.03 6.68 10.11
CA ASN A 288 0.75 5.71 10.94
C ASN A 288 1.09 4.36 10.25
N GLY A 289 0.95 4.24 8.93
CA GLY A 289 1.42 3.07 8.19
C GLY A 289 2.94 2.89 8.35
N CYS A 290 3.42 1.65 8.43
CA CYS A 290 4.85 1.35 8.56
C CYS A 290 5.19 0.10 7.76
N LEU A 291 6.12 0.22 6.82
CA LEU A 291 6.53 -0.92 6.01
C LEU A 291 7.57 -1.76 6.76
N PRO A 292 7.34 -3.06 6.96
CA PRO A 292 8.33 -3.94 7.58
C PRO A 292 9.52 -4.15 6.67
N SER A 293 10.68 -4.42 7.26
CA SER A 293 11.83 -4.99 6.56
C SER A 293 11.84 -6.52 6.66
N VAL A 294 12.63 -7.17 5.80
CA VAL A 294 12.89 -8.62 5.89
C VAL A 294 13.34 -9.03 7.30
N ARG A 295 14.25 -8.25 7.88
CA ARG A 295 14.76 -8.47 9.23
C ARG A 295 13.64 -8.46 10.28
N GLN A 296 12.75 -7.48 10.24
CA GLN A 296 11.67 -7.34 11.23
C GLN A 296 10.66 -8.50 11.13
N ILE A 297 10.33 -8.96 9.93
CA ILE A 297 9.46 -10.13 9.75
C ILE A 297 10.16 -11.38 10.28
N ALA A 298 11.43 -11.60 9.92
CA ALA A 298 12.19 -12.75 10.37
C ALA A 298 12.32 -12.79 11.90
N GLU A 299 12.75 -11.68 12.53
CA GLU A 299 12.88 -11.57 13.99
C GLU A 299 11.56 -11.84 14.72
N ALA A 300 10.44 -11.33 14.20
CA ALA A 300 9.13 -11.49 14.84
C ALA A 300 8.51 -12.89 14.65
N SER A 301 8.88 -13.61 13.59
CA SER A 301 8.35 -14.95 13.29
C SER A 301 9.22 -16.11 13.81
N GLU A 302 10.50 -15.86 14.06
CA GLU A 302 11.53 -16.88 14.32
C GLU A 302 11.17 -17.85 15.47
N SER A 303 10.56 -17.34 16.54
CA SER A 303 10.19 -18.17 17.71
C SER A 303 8.88 -18.95 17.53
N HIS A 304 8.14 -18.73 16.46
CA HIS A 304 6.80 -19.29 16.26
C HIS A 304 6.72 -20.21 15.04
N PHE A 305 7.44 -19.88 13.96
CA PHE A 305 7.21 -20.50 12.66
C PHE A 305 8.49 -20.82 11.89
N VAL A 306 8.39 -21.83 11.04
CA VAL A 306 9.32 -22.07 9.94
C VAL A 306 8.83 -21.28 8.73
N MET A 307 9.71 -20.50 8.11
CA MET A 307 9.43 -19.77 6.88
C MET A 307 9.67 -20.69 5.68
N GLU A 308 8.60 -21.14 5.04
CA GLU A 308 8.66 -22.11 3.94
C GLU A 308 8.87 -21.47 2.57
N ASP A 309 8.31 -20.28 2.34
CA ASP A 309 8.47 -19.56 1.08
C ASP A 309 8.50 -18.04 1.30
N TRP A 310 9.30 -17.36 0.50
CA TRP A 310 9.33 -15.90 0.38
C TRP A 310 9.24 -15.50 -1.09
N HIS A 311 8.05 -15.13 -1.54
CA HIS A 311 7.79 -14.74 -2.92
C HIS A 311 7.72 -13.22 -3.06
N ASN A 312 8.67 -12.63 -3.80
CA ASN A 312 8.71 -11.19 -4.07
C ASN A 312 8.26 -10.93 -5.51
N PHE A 313 7.11 -10.29 -5.67
CA PHE A 313 6.57 -9.84 -6.95
C PHE A 313 6.18 -8.35 -6.92
N GLY A 314 6.95 -7.54 -6.21
CA GLY A 314 6.70 -6.10 -6.09
C GLY A 314 6.68 -5.33 -7.41
N ALA A 315 7.24 -5.85 -8.49
CA ALA A 315 7.12 -5.25 -9.83
C ALA A 315 5.66 -5.22 -10.33
N ASP A 316 4.85 -6.19 -9.92
CA ASP A 316 3.43 -6.30 -10.29
C ASP A 316 2.59 -5.19 -9.66
N TYR A 317 3.06 -4.60 -8.55
CA TYR A 317 2.35 -3.50 -7.92
C TYR A 317 2.43 -2.19 -8.73
N ASP A 318 3.53 -1.96 -9.43
CA ASP A 318 3.63 -0.86 -10.40
C ASP A 318 2.48 -0.97 -11.44
N MET A 319 2.31 -2.13 -12.06
CA MET A 319 1.24 -2.39 -13.03
C MET A 319 -0.16 -2.22 -12.40
N THR A 320 -0.34 -2.72 -11.19
CA THR A 320 -1.60 -2.61 -10.44
C THR A 320 -1.97 -1.16 -10.17
N LEU A 321 -1.02 -0.35 -9.67
CA LEU A 321 -1.22 1.06 -9.36
C LEU A 321 -1.49 1.90 -10.63
N MET A 322 -0.82 1.59 -11.72
CA MET A 322 -1.07 2.26 -13.01
C MET A 322 -2.45 1.89 -13.57
N ALA A 323 -2.90 0.64 -13.44
CA ALA A 323 -4.25 0.24 -13.82
C ALA A 323 -5.32 0.93 -12.94
N TRP A 324 -5.09 1.08 -11.64
CA TRP A 324 -5.96 1.86 -10.76
C TRP A 324 -5.99 3.34 -11.14
N HIS A 325 -4.82 3.92 -11.47
CA HIS A 325 -4.75 5.32 -11.90
C HIS A 325 -5.54 5.57 -13.18
N GLU A 326 -5.39 4.71 -14.18
CA GLU A 326 -6.16 4.80 -15.43
C GLU A 326 -7.67 4.75 -15.17
N ARG A 327 -8.14 3.80 -14.36
CA ARG A 327 -9.55 3.69 -13.99
C ARG A 327 -10.04 4.89 -13.19
N PHE A 328 -9.25 5.39 -12.26
CA PHE A 328 -9.57 6.59 -11.49
C PHE A 328 -9.76 7.80 -12.40
N ILE A 329 -8.84 8.03 -13.35
CA ILE A 329 -8.94 9.15 -14.30
C ILE A 329 -10.15 9.00 -15.22
N ASN A 330 -10.41 7.78 -15.72
CA ASN A 330 -11.56 7.51 -16.58
C ASN A 330 -12.91 7.67 -15.84
N ALA A 331 -12.97 7.32 -14.57
CA ALA A 331 -14.16 7.47 -13.73
C ALA A 331 -14.36 8.90 -13.20
N TRP A 332 -13.33 9.76 -13.28
CA TRP A 332 -13.38 11.10 -12.69
C TRP A 332 -14.59 11.94 -13.09
N PRO A 333 -15.01 11.99 -14.38
CA PRO A 333 -16.20 12.77 -14.77
C PRO A 333 -17.48 12.39 -14.02
N GLU A 334 -17.61 11.14 -13.58
CA GLU A 334 -18.79 10.64 -12.86
C GLU A 334 -18.75 10.95 -11.36
N ILE A 335 -17.55 11.06 -10.77
CA ILE A 335 -17.37 11.26 -9.33
C ILE A 335 -16.94 12.68 -8.95
N ALA A 336 -16.61 13.53 -9.90
CA ALA A 336 -16.13 14.91 -9.68
C ALA A 336 -17.09 15.76 -8.84
N GLY A 337 -18.39 15.43 -8.80
CA GLY A 337 -19.36 16.11 -7.95
C GLY A 337 -19.15 15.89 -6.45
N ASN A 338 -18.49 14.81 -6.08
CA ASN A 338 -18.22 14.43 -4.68
C ASN A 338 -16.84 14.88 -4.18
N TYR A 339 -15.93 15.24 -5.10
CA TYR A 339 -14.54 15.56 -4.80
C TYR A 339 -14.11 16.85 -5.51
N ASN A 340 -13.07 17.52 -5.01
CA ASN A 340 -12.49 18.69 -5.65
C ASN A 340 -11.23 18.35 -6.45
N GLU A 341 -10.75 19.31 -7.27
CA GLU A 341 -9.56 19.13 -8.11
C GLU A 341 -8.29 18.86 -7.27
N ARG A 342 -8.19 19.42 -6.06
CA ARG A 342 -7.07 19.17 -5.15
C ARG A 342 -7.02 17.70 -4.69
N PHE A 343 -8.19 17.08 -4.48
CA PHE A 343 -8.30 15.65 -4.20
C PHE A 343 -7.88 14.81 -5.40
N LYS A 344 -8.32 15.16 -6.62
CA LYS A 344 -7.91 14.47 -7.85
C LYS A 344 -6.39 14.44 -7.98
N ARG A 345 -5.76 15.60 -7.79
CA ARG A 345 -4.31 15.73 -7.83
C ARG A 345 -3.63 14.92 -6.73
N MET A 346 -4.15 14.97 -5.51
CA MET A 346 -3.66 14.17 -4.39
C MET A 346 -3.67 12.67 -4.72
N PHE A 347 -4.79 12.17 -5.21
CA PHE A 347 -4.96 10.74 -5.46
C PHE A 347 -4.14 10.27 -6.67
N SER A 348 -4.05 11.09 -7.74
CA SER A 348 -3.12 10.84 -8.86
C SER A 348 -1.66 10.84 -8.41
N TYR A 349 -1.24 11.78 -7.58
CA TYR A 349 0.11 11.83 -7.02
C TYR A 349 0.42 10.56 -6.23
N TYR A 350 -0.48 10.14 -5.35
CA TYR A 350 -0.35 8.91 -4.57
C TYR A 350 -0.10 7.69 -5.44
N LEU A 351 -0.99 7.41 -6.39
CA LEU A 351 -0.89 6.21 -7.22
C LEU A 351 0.40 6.19 -8.05
N ASN A 352 0.77 7.32 -8.64
CA ASN A 352 1.99 7.44 -9.44
C ASN A 352 3.27 7.41 -8.60
N ALA A 353 3.29 8.03 -7.41
CA ALA A 353 4.44 8.00 -6.52
C ALA A 353 4.73 6.56 -6.04
N CYS A 354 3.69 5.83 -5.64
CA CYS A 354 3.82 4.43 -5.26
C CYS A 354 4.24 3.55 -6.44
N ALA A 355 3.68 3.74 -7.65
CA ALA A 355 4.09 3.04 -8.86
C ALA A 355 5.59 3.25 -9.15
N GLY A 356 6.05 4.52 -9.10
CA GLY A 356 7.46 4.87 -9.23
C GLY A 356 8.35 4.22 -8.18
N ALA A 357 7.89 4.12 -6.93
CA ALA A 357 8.64 3.48 -5.83
C ALA A 357 8.81 1.96 -6.03
N PHE A 358 7.76 1.26 -6.48
CA PHE A 358 7.85 -0.16 -6.84
C PHE A 358 8.76 -0.37 -8.07
N ARG A 359 8.63 0.47 -9.09
CA ARG A 359 9.48 0.44 -10.30
C ARG A 359 10.95 0.70 -9.98
N ALA A 360 11.23 1.62 -9.06
CA ALA A 360 12.58 1.89 -8.56
C ALA A 360 13.13 0.76 -7.67
N ARG A 361 12.29 -0.19 -7.25
CA ARG A 361 12.62 -1.24 -6.27
C ARG A 361 13.00 -0.67 -4.90
N ASP A 362 12.50 0.52 -4.58
CA ASP A 362 12.69 1.13 -3.26
C ASP A 362 11.80 0.46 -2.21
N ILE A 363 10.58 0.14 -2.58
CA ILE A 363 9.68 -0.73 -1.84
C ILE A 363 9.41 -2.02 -2.62
N GLN A 364 8.94 -3.04 -1.92
CA GLN A 364 8.73 -4.39 -2.45
C GLN A 364 7.38 -4.92 -1.99
N LEU A 365 6.93 -6.03 -2.59
CA LEU A 365 5.78 -6.76 -2.12
C LEU A 365 6.17 -8.22 -1.91
N TRP A 366 5.74 -8.78 -0.79
CA TRP A 366 6.04 -10.16 -0.42
C TRP A 366 4.78 -10.94 -0.08
N GLN A 367 4.76 -12.20 -0.52
CA GLN A 367 3.96 -13.25 0.08
C GLN A 367 4.88 -14.22 0.79
N VAL A 368 4.70 -14.35 2.10
CA VAL A 368 5.50 -15.23 2.93
C VAL A 368 4.60 -16.33 3.48
N VAL A 369 5.01 -17.60 3.32
CA VAL A 369 4.27 -18.76 3.83
C VAL A 369 5.00 -19.32 5.03
N PHE A 370 4.27 -19.58 6.08
CA PHE A 370 4.76 -20.08 7.37
C PHE A 370 4.04 -21.36 7.77
N THR A 371 4.80 -22.26 8.45
CA THR A 371 4.30 -23.46 9.11
C THR A 371 4.91 -23.58 10.51
N ARG A 372 4.47 -24.56 11.30
CA ARG A 372 5.20 -24.97 12.51
C ARG A 372 6.26 -26.04 12.26
N GLY A 373 6.56 -26.30 11.01
CA GLY A 373 7.47 -27.34 10.54
C GLY A 373 6.68 -28.50 9.93
N VAL A 374 6.80 -28.66 8.62
CA VAL A 374 6.23 -29.78 7.86
C VAL A 374 7.37 -30.75 7.52
N GLU A 375 7.18 -32.04 7.81
CA GLU A 375 8.16 -33.04 7.47
C GLU A 375 8.43 -33.01 5.96
N ASN A 376 9.71 -32.99 5.57
CA ASN A 376 10.20 -32.89 4.20
C ASN A 376 9.90 -31.54 3.48
N GLY A 377 9.44 -30.50 4.22
CA GLY A 377 9.19 -29.17 3.72
C GLY A 377 7.91 -29.03 2.88
N LEU A 378 7.55 -27.78 2.55
CA LEU A 378 6.37 -27.45 1.79
C LEU A 378 6.72 -27.04 0.35
N ARG A 379 6.06 -27.62 -0.66
CA ARG A 379 6.12 -27.10 -2.03
C ARG A 379 5.07 -26.02 -2.22
N VAL A 380 5.54 -24.80 -2.47
CA VAL A 380 4.69 -23.60 -2.61
C VAL A 380 4.64 -23.17 -4.07
N PRO A 381 3.46 -23.01 -4.69
CA PRO A 381 3.32 -22.56 -6.08
C PRO A 381 3.70 -21.08 -6.25
N ARG A 382 4.07 -20.74 -7.50
CA ARG A 382 4.42 -19.37 -7.91
C ARG A 382 3.84 -19.05 -9.29
#